data_b424c97f1b711edebe1c2a6d725f78cb
#
_entry.id   b424c97f1b711edebe1c2a6d725f78cb
#
_cell.length_a   1.000
_cell.length_b   1.000
_cell.length_c   1.000
_cell.angle_alpha   90.00
_cell.angle_beta   90.00
_cell.angle_gamma   90.00
#
_symmetry.space_group_name_H-M   'P 1'
#
loop_
_entity.id
_entity.type
_entity.pdbx_description
1 polymer ?
#
loop_
_entity_poly.entity_id
_entity_poly.type
_entity_poly.pdbx_seq_one_letter_code
_entity_poly.pdbx_strand_id
1 'polypeptide(L)'
;KRYVKALARSMANTKEVKGADVLNNAFSSSFTGGDGVSLINTAHPLAGGGTAANRATSMADLNETSLEDALIDISTFTDDKGLTISVQATKLVVPPQLTFVADRILNSTLRSGTADNDINAIRNTGVLPGGYTVNHYLADPDAFFILTSVTDAGEGLKMFQRTAMETSMEPDFTTGNIRYKARERYSFGFSDWRGIYGS
;
A
#
# COMPACT_ATOMS: atom_id res chain seq x y z
N LYS A 1 17.99 17.32 25.55
CA LYS A 1 16.98 17.61 24.47
C LYS A 1 17.30 16.95 23.13
N ARG A 2 18.58 16.89 22.67
CA ARG A 2 18.96 16.29 21.36
C ARG A 2 18.66 14.79 21.29
N TYR A 3 19.02 14.04 22.33
CA TYR A 3 18.80 12.58 22.38
C TYR A 3 17.32 12.20 22.43
N VAL A 4 16.49 12.97 23.13
CA VAL A 4 15.03 12.72 23.17
C VAL A 4 14.39 12.89 21.77
N LYS A 5 14.80 13.93 21.04
CA LYS A 5 14.34 14.14 19.65
C LYS A 5 14.82 13.02 18.73
N ALA A 6 16.05 12.52 18.91
CA ALA A 6 16.59 11.41 18.14
C ALA A 6 15.81 10.11 18.41
N LEU A 7 15.48 9.82 19.68
CA LEU A 7 14.65 8.68 20.06
C LEU A 7 13.25 8.74 19.42
N ALA A 8 12.58 9.89 19.51
CA ALA A 8 11.25 10.08 18.90
C ALA A 8 11.29 9.89 17.38
N ARG A 9 12.32 10.42 16.69
CA ARG A 9 12.51 10.23 15.25
C ARG A 9 12.76 8.75 14.90
N SER A 10 13.58 8.06 15.69
CA SER A 10 13.86 6.63 15.48
C SER A 10 12.58 5.78 15.62
N MET A 11 11.74 6.08 16.60
CA MET A 11 10.46 5.38 16.78
C MET A 11 9.50 5.65 15.61
N ALA A 12 9.38 6.90 15.16
CA ALA A 12 8.57 7.24 13.99
C ALA A 12 9.06 6.50 12.74
N ASN A 13 10.38 6.50 12.49
CA ASN A 13 10.96 5.78 11.37
C ASN A 13 10.71 4.27 11.45
N THR A 14 10.83 3.67 12.63
CA THR A 14 10.53 2.23 12.82
C THR A 14 9.07 1.93 12.50
N LYS A 15 8.14 2.83 12.85
CA LYS A 15 6.72 2.68 12.55
C LYS A 15 6.44 2.73 11.06
N GLU A 16 7.05 3.67 10.33
CA GLU A 16 6.94 3.76 8.86
C GLU A 16 7.50 2.50 8.17
N VAL A 17 8.68 2.03 8.59
CA VAL A 17 9.26 0.77 8.07
C VAL A 17 8.32 -0.40 8.33
N LYS A 18 7.77 -0.52 9.53
CA LYS A 18 6.83 -1.60 9.87
C LYS A 18 5.50 -1.50 9.10
N GLY A 19 5.05 -0.30 8.80
CA GLY A 19 3.89 -0.09 7.91
C GLY A 19 4.18 -0.56 6.48
N ALA A 20 5.35 -0.21 5.95
CA ALA A 20 5.79 -0.63 4.63
C ALA A 20 6.06 -2.15 4.52
N ASP A 21 6.41 -2.83 5.63
CA ASP A 21 6.63 -4.28 5.66
C ASP A 21 5.40 -5.07 5.18
N VAL A 22 4.19 -4.55 5.36
CA VAL A 22 2.96 -5.18 4.84
C VAL A 22 2.98 -5.26 3.31
N LEU A 23 3.43 -4.18 2.66
CA LEU A 23 3.56 -4.11 1.20
C LEU A 23 4.79 -4.88 0.71
N ASN A 24 5.92 -4.77 1.40
CA ASN A 24 7.15 -5.51 1.05
C ASN A 24 6.97 -7.03 1.10
N ASN A 25 6.06 -7.51 1.94
CA ASN A 25 5.73 -8.93 2.05
C ASN A 25 4.41 -9.30 1.36
N ALA A 26 3.82 -8.40 0.58
CA ALA A 26 2.50 -8.58 0.00
C ALA A 26 2.39 -9.81 -0.92
N PHE A 27 3.47 -10.16 -1.62
CA PHE A 27 3.55 -11.31 -2.52
C PHE A 27 4.04 -12.60 -1.83
N SER A 28 4.50 -12.52 -0.58
CA SER A 28 5.15 -13.63 0.10
C SER A 28 4.13 -14.60 0.70
N SER A 29 4.24 -15.87 0.32
CA SER A 29 3.42 -16.95 0.89
C SER A 29 3.69 -17.24 2.38
N SER A 30 4.75 -16.68 2.95
CA SER A 30 5.04 -16.76 4.39
C SER A 30 4.23 -15.73 5.21
N PHE A 31 3.63 -14.73 4.58
CA PHE A 31 2.82 -13.68 5.21
C PHE A 31 1.39 -13.76 4.68
N THR A 32 0.62 -14.67 5.26
CA THR A 32 -0.76 -14.94 4.83
C THR A 32 -1.78 -14.13 5.61
N GLY A 33 -2.90 -13.83 4.95
CA GLY A 33 -4.07 -13.22 5.55
C GLY A 33 -4.97 -14.23 6.25
N GLY A 34 -6.17 -13.78 6.61
CA GLY A 34 -7.22 -14.63 7.19
C GLY A 34 -7.75 -15.70 6.23
N ASP A 35 -7.56 -15.52 4.95
CA ASP A 35 -7.91 -16.43 3.87
C ASP A 35 -6.84 -17.51 3.58
N GLY A 36 -5.69 -17.44 4.28
CA GLY A 36 -4.59 -18.41 4.17
C GLY A 36 -3.63 -18.17 3.01
N VAL A 37 -3.80 -17.09 2.22
CA VAL A 37 -2.91 -16.72 1.12
C VAL A 37 -2.25 -15.35 1.35
N SER A 38 -1.25 -15.01 0.52
CA SER A 38 -0.57 -13.71 0.58
C SER A 38 -1.54 -12.57 0.23
N LEU A 39 -1.24 -11.35 0.69
CA LEU A 39 -2.07 -10.16 0.44
C LEU A 39 -2.32 -9.92 -1.05
N ILE A 40 -1.31 -10.08 -1.89
CA ILE A 40 -1.40 -10.01 -3.34
C ILE A 40 -1.27 -11.42 -3.91
N ASN A 41 -2.35 -11.93 -4.49
CA ASN A 41 -2.40 -13.31 -4.99
C ASN A 41 -3.34 -13.42 -6.20
N THR A 42 -3.16 -14.48 -6.98
CA THR A 42 -4.05 -14.83 -8.12
C THR A 42 -5.15 -15.80 -7.71
N ALA A 43 -5.18 -16.27 -6.47
CA ALA A 43 -6.06 -17.36 -6.04
C ALA A 43 -6.56 -17.16 -4.59
N HIS A 44 -7.18 -16.01 -4.30
CA HIS A 44 -7.89 -15.81 -3.04
C HIS A 44 -9.14 -16.69 -3.00
N PRO A 45 -9.28 -17.57 -2.00
CA PRO A 45 -10.44 -18.45 -1.91
C PRO A 45 -11.72 -17.66 -1.63
N LEU A 46 -12.78 -17.96 -2.36
CA LEU A 46 -14.12 -17.38 -2.15
C LEU A 46 -15.00 -18.34 -1.35
N ALA A 47 -15.79 -17.82 -0.42
CA ALA A 47 -16.70 -18.63 0.39
C ALA A 47 -17.77 -19.36 -0.44
N GLY A 48 -18.14 -18.82 -1.60
CA GLY A 48 -19.03 -19.44 -2.56
C GLY A 48 -18.39 -20.50 -3.46
N GLY A 49 -17.09 -20.76 -3.29
CA GLY A 49 -16.27 -21.61 -4.14
C GLY A 49 -15.60 -20.85 -5.29
N GLY A 50 -14.48 -21.39 -5.75
CA GLY A 50 -13.63 -20.71 -6.74
C GLY A 50 -12.60 -19.80 -6.09
N THR A 51 -11.92 -19.02 -6.94
CA THR A 51 -10.86 -18.09 -6.52
C THR A 51 -11.00 -16.76 -7.22
N ALA A 52 -10.51 -15.69 -6.59
CA ALA A 52 -10.38 -14.36 -7.18
C ALA A 52 -8.92 -13.89 -7.11
N ALA A 53 -8.59 -12.88 -7.91
CA ALA A 53 -7.24 -12.33 -8.00
C ALA A 53 -7.27 -10.82 -7.74
N ASN A 54 -6.22 -10.30 -7.10
CA ASN A 54 -5.95 -8.87 -6.98
C ASN A 54 -4.60 -8.49 -7.59
N ARG A 55 -4.18 -9.24 -8.59
CA ARG A 55 -3.03 -8.97 -9.44
C ARG A 55 -3.22 -9.63 -10.81
N ALA A 56 -2.49 -9.14 -11.81
CA ALA A 56 -2.41 -9.81 -13.09
C ALA A 56 -1.76 -11.21 -12.96
N THR A 57 -2.15 -12.13 -13.84
CA THR A 57 -1.53 -13.48 -13.93
C THR A 57 -0.03 -13.37 -14.22
N SER A 58 0.37 -12.45 -15.09
CA SER A 58 1.75 -12.08 -15.37
C SER A 58 1.99 -10.68 -14.85
N MET A 59 2.87 -10.55 -13.86
CA MET A 59 3.25 -9.22 -13.33
C MET A 59 3.97 -8.42 -14.41
N ALA A 60 3.73 -7.13 -14.43
CA ALA A 60 4.32 -6.19 -15.36
C ALA A 60 4.77 -4.92 -14.63
N ASP A 61 5.85 -4.32 -15.13
CA ASP A 61 6.34 -3.03 -14.65
C ASP A 61 5.28 -1.93 -14.85
N LEU A 62 5.37 -0.89 -14.05
CA LEU A 62 4.46 0.25 -14.12
C LEU A 62 4.59 0.95 -15.48
N ASN A 63 3.57 0.83 -16.30
CA ASN A 63 3.37 1.58 -17.53
C ASN A 63 1.88 1.92 -17.71
N GLU A 64 1.55 2.67 -18.73
CA GLU A 64 0.16 3.10 -18.97
C GLU A 64 -0.77 1.90 -19.16
N THR A 65 -0.37 0.92 -19.99
CA THR A 65 -1.19 -0.26 -20.26
C THR A 65 -1.38 -1.15 -19.04
N SER A 66 -0.30 -1.42 -18.27
CA SER A 66 -0.40 -2.25 -17.06
C SER A 66 -1.26 -1.57 -15.98
N LEU A 67 -1.26 -0.22 -15.93
CA LEU A 67 -2.13 0.51 -15.03
C LEU A 67 -3.60 0.50 -15.50
N GLU A 68 -3.85 0.62 -16.81
CA GLU A 68 -5.20 0.49 -17.38
C GLU A 68 -5.78 -0.90 -17.12
N ASP A 69 -5.02 -1.95 -17.35
CA ASP A 69 -5.43 -3.34 -17.10
C ASP A 69 -5.75 -3.53 -15.59
N ALA A 70 -4.90 -3.04 -14.71
CA ALA A 70 -5.14 -3.11 -13.26
C ALA A 70 -6.43 -2.38 -12.83
N LEU A 71 -6.73 -1.22 -13.43
CA LEU A 71 -7.95 -0.45 -13.16
C LEU A 71 -9.21 -1.19 -13.64
N ILE A 72 -9.11 -1.89 -14.79
CA ILE A 72 -10.18 -2.74 -15.31
C ILE A 72 -10.40 -3.92 -14.36
N ASP A 73 -9.32 -4.62 -13.96
CA ASP A 73 -9.39 -5.74 -13.02
C ASP A 73 -10.07 -5.34 -11.70
N ILE A 74 -9.68 -4.20 -11.11
CA ILE A 74 -10.29 -3.67 -9.89
C ILE A 74 -11.79 -3.43 -10.08
N SER A 75 -12.21 -2.91 -11.23
CA SER A 75 -13.63 -2.63 -11.51
C SER A 75 -14.48 -3.89 -11.65
N THR A 76 -13.85 -5.04 -11.88
CA THR A 76 -14.51 -6.36 -12.02
C THR A 76 -14.49 -7.19 -10.74
N PHE A 77 -13.98 -6.67 -9.63
CA PHE A 77 -13.95 -7.40 -8.35
C PHE A 77 -15.34 -7.89 -7.94
N THR A 78 -15.37 -9.07 -7.37
CA THR A 78 -16.60 -9.74 -6.92
C THR A 78 -16.58 -9.94 -5.40
N ASP A 79 -17.76 -10.08 -4.83
CA ASP A 79 -17.95 -10.54 -3.46
C ASP A 79 -17.65 -12.04 -3.31
N ASP A 80 -17.81 -12.57 -2.12
CA ASP A 80 -17.60 -13.98 -1.82
C ASP A 80 -18.61 -14.94 -2.48
N LYS A 81 -19.66 -14.39 -3.06
CA LYS A 81 -20.69 -15.15 -3.81
C LYS A 81 -20.57 -15.01 -5.32
N GLY A 82 -19.55 -14.27 -5.78
CA GLY A 82 -19.32 -14.01 -7.20
C GLY A 82 -20.16 -12.88 -7.80
N LEU A 83 -20.82 -12.07 -6.97
CA LEU A 83 -21.51 -10.86 -7.44
C LEU A 83 -20.52 -9.72 -7.60
N THR A 84 -20.57 -9.01 -8.72
CA THR A 84 -19.72 -7.84 -8.97
C THR A 84 -20.03 -6.74 -7.95
N ILE A 85 -18.99 -6.23 -7.32
CA ILE A 85 -19.06 -5.10 -6.39
C ILE A 85 -18.44 -3.87 -7.03
N SER A 86 -18.98 -2.68 -6.73
CA SER A 86 -18.45 -1.43 -7.27
C SER A 86 -17.24 -0.96 -6.47
N VAL A 87 -16.09 -1.61 -6.69
CA VAL A 87 -14.81 -1.18 -6.12
C VAL A 87 -14.14 -0.21 -7.08
N GLN A 88 -13.60 0.87 -6.55
CA GLN A 88 -12.88 1.89 -7.32
C GLN A 88 -11.44 2.01 -6.83
N ALA A 89 -10.53 2.22 -7.76
CA ALA A 89 -9.17 2.60 -7.43
C ALA A 89 -9.16 4.02 -6.84
N THR A 90 -8.36 4.25 -5.81
CA THR A 90 -8.30 5.55 -5.15
C THR A 90 -6.93 6.19 -5.21
N LYS A 91 -5.86 5.43 -5.02
CA LYS A 91 -4.51 5.97 -4.95
C LYS A 91 -3.46 4.96 -5.43
N LEU A 92 -2.47 5.45 -6.15
CA LEU A 92 -1.29 4.69 -6.54
C LEU A 92 -0.17 4.85 -5.51
N VAL A 93 0.45 3.76 -5.08
CA VAL A 93 1.62 3.74 -4.18
C VAL A 93 2.82 3.17 -4.93
N VAL A 94 3.90 3.92 -4.97
CA VAL A 94 5.11 3.59 -5.74
C VAL A 94 6.38 3.76 -4.91
N PRO A 95 7.45 3.03 -5.22
CA PRO A 95 8.78 3.31 -4.68
C PRO A 95 9.38 4.59 -5.32
N PRO A 96 10.45 5.15 -4.74
CA PRO A 96 11.08 6.37 -5.26
C PRO A 96 11.54 6.26 -6.72
N GLN A 97 11.92 5.08 -7.18
CA GLN A 97 12.41 4.81 -8.53
C GLN A 97 11.32 5.05 -9.60
N LEU A 98 10.07 4.76 -9.26
CA LEU A 98 8.92 4.92 -10.18
C LEU A 98 8.25 6.29 -10.11
N THR A 99 8.74 7.22 -9.27
CA THR A 99 8.12 8.54 -9.08
C THR A 99 7.87 9.29 -10.39
N PHE A 100 8.88 9.39 -11.25
CA PHE A 100 8.76 10.12 -12.51
C PHE A 100 7.94 9.38 -13.57
N VAL A 101 7.87 8.05 -13.49
CA VAL A 101 7.00 7.24 -14.35
C VAL A 101 5.55 7.46 -13.96
N ALA A 102 5.24 7.37 -12.66
CA ALA A 102 3.92 7.63 -12.13
C ALA A 102 3.42 9.06 -12.45
N ASP A 103 4.29 10.06 -12.30
CA ASP A 103 3.94 11.44 -12.61
C ASP A 103 3.61 11.62 -14.09
N ARG A 104 4.41 11.05 -14.99
CA ARG A 104 4.13 11.10 -16.44
C ARG A 104 2.81 10.43 -16.79
N ILE A 105 2.52 9.26 -16.23
CA ILE A 105 1.29 8.53 -16.52
C ILE A 105 0.06 9.29 -15.99
N LEU A 106 0.13 9.84 -14.79
CA LEU A 106 -1.04 10.46 -14.16
C LEU A 106 -1.25 11.94 -14.55
N ASN A 107 -0.18 12.67 -14.86
CA ASN A 107 -0.26 14.14 -15.02
C ASN A 107 -0.01 14.62 -16.44
N SER A 108 0.49 13.80 -17.38
CA SER A 108 0.66 14.25 -18.76
C SER A 108 -0.70 14.47 -19.44
N THR A 109 -0.78 15.49 -20.29
CA THR A 109 -2.00 15.77 -21.07
C THR A 109 -2.19 14.83 -22.25
N LEU A 110 -1.07 14.42 -22.84
CA LEU A 110 -1.03 13.53 -23.98
C LEU A 110 -0.34 12.23 -23.59
N ARG A 111 -0.64 11.17 -24.32
CA ARG A 111 -0.01 9.86 -24.13
C ARG A 111 1.48 9.96 -24.37
N SER A 112 2.27 9.50 -23.40
CA SER A 112 3.73 9.53 -23.50
C SER A 112 4.24 8.43 -24.43
N GLY A 113 5.13 8.81 -25.36
CA GLY A 113 5.81 7.84 -26.23
C GLY A 113 5.09 7.52 -27.56
N THR A 114 4.01 8.22 -27.89
CA THR A 114 3.36 8.13 -29.22
C THR A 114 3.70 9.34 -30.07
N ALA A 115 3.77 9.14 -31.40
CA ALA A 115 3.93 10.22 -32.36
C ALA A 115 2.61 10.97 -32.63
N ASP A 116 1.49 10.35 -32.27
CA ASP A 116 0.14 10.90 -32.43
C ASP A 116 -0.26 11.68 -31.17
N ASN A 117 -1.14 12.67 -31.35
CA ASN A 117 -1.68 13.50 -30.24
C ASN A 117 -2.78 12.77 -29.46
N ASP A 118 -2.51 11.54 -29.05
CA ASP A 118 -3.45 10.75 -28.26
C ASP A 118 -3.64 11.35 -26.86
N ILE A 119 -4.88 11.34 -26.41
CA ILE A 119 -5.23 11.83 -25.06
C ILE A 119 -4.77 10.81 -24.02
N ASN A 120 -4.20 11.26 -22.91
CA ASN A 120 -3.98 10.42 -21.75
C ASN A 120 -5.34 10.10 -21.09
N ALA A 121 -5.82 8.87 -21.29
CA ALA A 121 -7.12 8.41 -20.81
C ALA A 121 -7.18 8.37 -19.27
N ILE A 122 -6.11 7.95 -18.60
CA ILE A 122 -6.03 7.81 -17.14
C ILE A 122 -6.23 9.18 -16.48
N ARG A 123 -5.54 10.21 -16.97
CA ARG A 123 -5.71 11.57 -16.48
C ARG A 123 -7.10 12.12 -16.77
N ASN A 124 -7.58 11.93 -18.00
CA ASN A 124 -8.84 12.53 -18.44
C ASN A 124 -10.05 11.95 -17.71
N THR A 125 -10.04 10.67 -17.39
CA THR A 125 -11.10 9.98 -16.64
C THR A 125 -11.05 10.25 -15.14
N GLY A 126 -9.88 10.64 -14.60
CA GLY A 126 -9.70 10.90 -13.17
C GLY A 126 -9.92 9.67 -12.28
N VAL A 127 -9.63 8.47 -12.78
CA VAL A 127 -9.88 7.18 -12.09
C VAL A 127 -9.06 6.98 -10.82
N LEU A 128 -8.02 7.79 -10.59
CA LEU A 128 -7.21 7.81 -9.38
C LEU A 128 -7.31 9.18 -8.69
N PRO A 129 -8.41 9.45 -7.98
CA PRO A 129 -8.65 10.76 -7.37
C PRO A 129 -7.61 11.14 -6.30
N GLY A 130 -7.00 10.15 -5.63
CA GLY A 130 -5.92 10.35 -4.65
C GLY A 130 -4.53 10.51 -5.28
N GLY A 131 -4.42 10.48 -6.62
CA GLY A 131 -3.14 10.58 -7.31
C GLY A 131 -2.17 9.46 -6.94
N TYR A 132 -0.88 9.80 -6.78
CA TYR A 132 0.13 8.85 -6.33
C TYR A 132 0.83 9.29 -5.05
N THR A 133 1.37 8.32 -4.32
CA THR A 133 2.19 8.54 -3.11
C THR A 133 3.48 7.73 -3.23
N VAL A 134 4.60 8.38 -2.94
CA VAL A 134 5.91 7.72 -2.92
C VAL A 134 6.17 7.17 -1.52
N ASN A 135 6.36 5.87 -1.43
CA ASN A 135 6.76 5.22 -0.19
C ASN A 135 8.26 4.89 -0.23
N HIS A 136 9.04 5.61 0.58
CA HIS A 136 10.49 5.48 0.62
C HIS A 136 11.00 4.17 1.26
N TYR A 137 10.11 3.38 1.86
CA TYR A 137 10.45 2.15 2.57
C TYR A 137 10.07 0.89 1.80
N LEU A 138 9.62 1.02 0.55
CA LEU A 138 9.45 -0.12 -0.35
C LEU A 138 10.82 -0.65 -0.76
N ALA A 139 11.00 -1.96 -0.64
CA ALA A 139 12.26 -2.64 -0.94
C ALA A 139 12.40 -2.98 -2.43
N ASP A 140 11.27 -3.30 -3.08
CA ASP A 140 11.22 -3.61 -4.50
C ASP A 140 11.14 -2.31 -5.32
N PRO A 141 12.11 -2.04 -6.23
CA PRO A 141 12.14 -0.82 -7.02
C PRO A 141 11.09 -0.78 -8.13
N ASP A 142 10.53 -1.92 -8.51
CA ASP A 142 9.64 -2.05 -9.68
C ASP A 142 8.19 -2.33 -9.29
N ALA A 143 7.94 -2.76 -8.04
CA ALA A 143 6.59 -3.04 -7.56
C ALA A 143 5.75 -1.76 -7.42
N PHE A 144 4.49 -1.83 -7.83
CA PHE A 144 3.51 -0.77 -7.58
C PHE A 144 2.23 -1.35 -6.97
N PHE A 145 1.52 -0.52 -6.22
CA PHE A 145 0.29 -0.90 -5.56
C PHE A 145 -0.80 0.14 -5.80
N ILE A 146 -2.03 -0.31 -5.97
CA ILE A 146 -3.20 0.55 -6.11
C ILE A 146 -4.12 0.29 -4.92
N LEU A 147 -4.35 1.31 -4.13
CA LEU A 147 -5.33 1.28 -3.05
C LEU A 147 -6.74 1.46 -3.63
N THR A 148 -7.70 0.78 -3.02
CA THR A 148 -9.10 0.83 -3.47
C THR A 148 -10.00 1.47 -2.42
N SER A 149 -11.24 1.75 -2.81
CA SER A 149 -12.28 2.29 -1.92
C SER A 149 -12.58 1.39 -0.72
N VAL A 150 -12.28 0.10 -0.77
CA VAL A 150 -12.39 -0.84 0.36
C VAL A 150 -11.40 -0.47 1.48
N THR A 151 -10.18 -0.08 1.13
CA THR A 151 -9.20 0.43 2.11
C THR A 151 -9.66 1.76 2.71
N ASP A 152 -10.21 2.66 1.91
CA ASP A 152 -10.75 3.94 2.40
C ASP A 152 -11.96 3.75 3.32
N ALA A 153 -12.77 2.71 3.08
CA ALA A 153 -13.84 2.30 3.98
C ALA A 153 -13.34 1.64 5.29
N GLY A 154 -12.04 1.40 5.41
CA GLY A 154 -11.40 0.83 6.60
C GLY A 154 -11.44 -0.69 6.68
N GLU A 155 -11.73 -1.38 5.57
CA GLU A 155 -11.79 -2.84 5.53
C GLU A 155 -10.57 -3.50 4.87
N GLY A 156 -9.75 -2.77 4.12
CA GLY A 156 -8.52 -3.25 3.50
C GLY A 156 -7.33 -3.27 4.45
N LEU A 157 -6.35 -2.41 4.18
CA LEU A 157 -5.16 -2.23 5.01
C LEU A 157 -5.52 -1.58 6.35
N LYS A 158 -4.97 -2.11 7.45
CA LYS A 158 -5.30 -1.66 8.81
C LYS A 158 -4.06 -1.40 9.65
N MET A 159 -4.16 -0.37 10.47
CA MET A 159 -3.24 -0.11 11.56
C MET A 159 -4.00 -0.17 12.88
N PHE A 160 -3.56 -1.04 13.79
CA PHE A 160 -4.10 -1.16 15.14
C PHE A 160 -3.15 -0.52 16.13
N GLN A 161 -3.55 0.57 16.75
CA GLN A 161 -2.77 1.22 17.79
C GLN A 161 -3.33 0.87 19.18
N ARG A 162 -2.60 0.01 19.91
CA ARG A 162 -3.00 -0.40 21.27
C ARG A 162 -2.57 0.60 22.33
N THR A 163 -1.36 1.15 22.18
CA THR A 163 -0.81 2.16 23.08
C THR A 163 -0.17 3.24 22.24
N ALA A 164 -0.60 4.47 22.39
CA ALA A 164 0.05 5.62 21.77
C ALA A 164 1.48 5.80 22.30
N MET A 165 2.31 6.56 21.62
CA MET A 165 3.67 6.82 22.06
C MET A 165 3.67 7.56 23.41
N GLU A 166 4.15 6.86 24.43
CA GLU A 166 4.36 7.39 25.78
C GLU A 166 5.84 7.59 26.01
N THR A 167 6.19 8.72 26.60
CA THR A 167 7.57 9.02 26.98
C THR A 167 7.66 9.23 28.50
N SER A 168 8.68 8.69 29.11
CA SER A 168 8.99 8.91 30.52
C SER A 168 10.46 9.23 30.71
N MET A 169 10.76 9.94 31.79
CA MET A 169 12.10 10.37 32.17
C MET A 169 12.30 10.04 33.64
N GLU A 170 13.40 9.42 33.95
CA GLU A 170 13.76 9.04 35.30
C GLU A 170 15.23 9.39 35.55
N PRO A 171 15.55 10.11 36.62
CA PRO A 171 16.93 10.31 37.05
C PRO A 171 17.46 9.03 37.72
N ASP A 172 18.68 8.66 37.36
CA ASP A 172 19.39 7.56 38.02
C ASP A 172 20.19 8.12 39.23
N PHE A 173 19.75 7.76 40.41
CA PHE A 173 20.37 8.23 41.65
C PHE A 173 21.83 7.81 41.80
N THR A 174 22.20 6.61 41.30
CA THR A 174 23.54 6.05 41.46
C THR A 174 24.55 6.70 40.53
N THR A 175 24.18 7.01 39.31
CA THR A 175 25.10 7.55 38.27
C THR A 175 24.93 9.03 38.01
N GLY A 176 23.85 9.67 38.53
CA GLY A 176 23.48 11.05 38.24
C GLY A 176 23.01 11.29 36.82
N ASN A 177 22.85 10.23 36.02
CA ASN A 177 22.38 10.31 34.64
C ASN A 177 20.86 10.36 34.56
N ILE A 178 20.34 10.90 33.44
CA ILE A 178 18.91 10.90 33.15
C ILE A 178 18.63 9.82 32.13
N ARG A 179 17.71 8.91 32.43
CA ARG A 179 17.21 7.87 31.53
C ARG A 179 15.93 8.31 30.85
N TYR A 180 15.87 8.20 29.54
CA TYR A 180 14.67 8.45 28.74
C TYR A 180 14.14 7.13 28.23
N LYS A 181 12.83 6.93 28.36
CA LYS A 181 12.11 5.76 27.85
C LYS A 181 10.99 6.25 26.95
N ALA A 182 10.85 5.58 25.81
CA ALA A 182 9.67 5.72 24.96
C ALA A 182 9.07 4.35 24.72
N ARG A 183 7.75 4.25 24.70
CA ARG A 183 7.00 3.01 24.51
C ARG A 183 5.83 3.30 23.58
N GLU A 184 5.63 2.40 22.61
CA GLU A 184 4.48 2.36 21.70
C GLU A 184 4.09 0.91 21.46
N ARG A 185 2.80 0.63 21.24
CA ARG A 185 2.31 -0.70 20.85
C ARG A 185 1.34 -0.55 19.71
N TYR A 186 1.67 -1.13 18.57
CA TYR A 186 0.86 -1.12 17.36
C TYR A 186 1.08 -2.41 16.57
N SER A 187 0.19 -2.67 15.63
CA SER A 187 0.29 -3.73 14.64
C SER A 187 -0.24 -3.24 13.31
N PHE A 188 0.33 -3.71 12.22
CA PHE A 188 -0.14 -3.49 10.86
C PHE A 188 -0.62 -4.80 10.28
N GLY A 189 -1.62 -4.75 9.42
CA GLY A 189 -2.15 -5.92 8.76
C GLY A 189 -3.25 -5.54 7.76
N PHE A 190 -3.98 -6.52 7.30
CA PHE A 190 -5.09 -6.35 6.40
C PHE A 190 -6.23 -7.30 6.76
N SER A 191 -7.44 -6.96 6.39
CA SER A 191 -8.62 -7.80 6.62
C SER A 191 -9.31 -8.23 5.33
N ASP A 192 -9.20 -7.43 4.26
CA ASP A 192 -9.74 -7.76 2.95
C ASP A 192 -8.69 -7.48 1.87
N TRP A 193 -8.41 -8.49 1.05
CA TRP A 193 -7.49 -8.41 -0.08
C TRP A 193 -7.99 -7.46 -1.19
N ARG A 194 -9.30 -7.24 -1.29
CA ARG A 194 -9.91 -6.30 -2.26
C ARG A 194 -9.53 -4.84 -2.00
N GLY A 195 -8.95 -4.56 -0.83
CA GLY A 195 -8.46 -3.23 -0.47
C GLY A 195 -7.24 -2.77 -1.25
N ILE A 196 -6.56 -3.68 -1.97
CA ILE A 196 -5.33 -3.38 -2.69
C ILE A 196 -5.18 -4.27 -3.92
N TYR A 197 -4.57 -3.71 -4.96
CA TYR A 197 -4.08 -4.42 -6.14
C TYR A 197 -2.57 -4.20 -6.26
N GLY A 198 -1.81 -5.17 -6.75
CA GLY A 198 -0.36 -5.04 -6.87
C GLY A 198 0.24 -5.78 -8.06
N SER A 199 1.36 -5.26 -8.54
CA SER A 199 2.21 -5.88 -9.57
C SER A 199 3.68 -5.56 -9.29
#